data_1e9a913c3b230e486ed38cd8245880c7
#
_entry.id   1e9a913c3b230e486ed38cd8245880c7
#
_cell.length_a   1.000
_cell.length_b   1.000
_cell.length_c   1.000
_cell.angle_alpha   90.00
_cell.angle_beta   90.00
_cell.angle_gamma   90.00
#
_symmetry.space_group_name_H-M   'P 1'
#
loop_
_entity.id
_entity.type
_entity.pdbx_description
1 polymer ?
#
loop_
_entity_poly.entity_id
_entity_poly.type
_entity_poly.pdbx_seq_one_letter_code
_entity_poly.pdbx_strand_id
1 'polypeptide(L)'
;MAPDDFIEMIGNAAGKICADYNLPASVCIAQAALESGWGEYVIGNYNYFGRKWNRLGEYLELPTKEYIDGQFVTIQDKFQSYSSLDEAIEDWCVLMTEEPAYADALAEWESTWDVEAFIRAMAPVYATDPDYADKIISTINANNLMRFDGWND
;
A
#
# COMPACT_ATOMS: atom_id res chain seq x y z
N MET A 1 -3.92 15.83 -9.53
CA MET A 1 -2.57 16.04 -8.94
C MET A 1 -1.52 15.42 -9.86
N ALA A 2 -0.44 16.14 -10.13
CA ALA A 2 0.65 15.60 -10.93
C ALA A 2 1.36 14.47 -10.16
N PRO A 3 1.91 13.44 -10.85
CA PRO A 3 2.60 12.35 -10.19
C PRO A 3 3.70 12.78 -9.23
N ASP A 4 4.50 13.79 -9.60
CA ASP A 4 5.57 14.27 -8.71
C ASP A 4 5.03 14.91 -7.44
N ASP A 5 3.90 15.62 -7.51
CA ASP A 5 3.26 16.21 -6.35
C ASP A 5 2.68 15.14 -5.44
N PHE A 6 2.11 14.09 -6.02
CA PHE A 6 1.61 12.93 -5.28
C PHE A 6 2.75 12.25 -4.51
N ILE A 7 3.87 11.98 -5.19
CA ILE A 7 5.03 11.33 -4.58
C ILE A 7 5.56 12.16 -3.41
N GLU A 8 5.67 13.48 -3.59
CA GLU A 8 6.12 14.39 -2.54
C GLU A 8 5.21 14.33 -1.32
N MET A 9 3.90 14.40 -1.55
CA MET A 9 2.90 14.40 -0.47
C MET A 9 2.92 13.09 0.32
N ILE A 10 2.81 11.96 -0.38
CA ILE A 10 2.80 10.65 0.28
C ILE A 10 4.18 10.33 0.84
N GLY A 11 5.23 10.63 0.07
CA GLY A 11 6.61 10.30 0.45
C GLY A 11 7.07 11.02 1.72
N ASN A 12 6.71 12.28 1.88
CA ASN A 12 7.07 13.03 3.09
C ASN A 12 6.46 12.42 4.34
N ALA A 13 5.20 11.97 4.27
CA ALA A 13 4.54 11.32 5.40
C ALA A 13 5.04 9.88 5.59
N ALA A 14 5.11 9.10 4.50
CA ALA A 14 5.51 7.70 4.55
C ALA A 14 6.96 7.53 5.01
N GLY A 15 7.86 8.41 4.57
CA GLY A 15 9.26 8.35 4.96
C GLY A 15 9.45 8.41 6.48
N LYS A 16 8.65 9.23 7.15
CA LYS A 16 8.72 9.37 8.61
C LYS A 16 8.02 8.22 9.32
N ILE A 17 6.80 7.92 8.92
CA ILE A 17 5.96 6.94 9.62
C ILE A 17 6.49 5.53 9.41
N CYS A 18 6.82 5.15 8.17
CA CYS A 18 7.35 3.81 7.88
C CYS A 18 8.69 3.56 8.59
N ALA A 19 9.53 4.59 8.75
CA ALA A 19 10.79 4.46 9.47
C ALA A 19 10.57 4.02 10.92
N ASP A 20 9.52 4.54 11.56
CA ASP A 20 9.18 4.17 12.93
C ASP A 20 8.78 2.70 13.07
N TYR A 21 8.28 2.11 11.99
CA TYR A 21 7.89 0.69 11.94
C TYR A 21 8.96 -0.20 11.29
N ASN A 22 10.10 0.36 10.90
CA ASN A 22 11.16 -0.34 10.17
C ASN A 22 10.66 -0.97 8.86
N LEU A 23 9.76 -0.28 8.17
CA LEU A 23 9.19 -0.73 6.89
C LEU A 23 9.68 0.14 5.73
N PRO A 24 9.71 -0.42 4.50
CA PRO A 24 10.15 0.35 3.34
C PRO A 24 9.08 1.32 2.88
N ALA A 25 9.34 2.62 3.04
CA ALA A 25 8.45 3.69 2.59
C ALA A 25 8.17 3.59 1.09
N SER A 26 9.15 3.15 0.30
CA SER A 26 9.00 2.96 -1.15
C SER A 26 7.80 2.08 -1.50
N VAL A 27 7.60 0.99 -0.77
CA VAL A 27 6.47 0.07 -1.00
C VAL A 27 5.15 0.75 -0.65
N CYS A 28 5.11 1.45 0.47
CA CYS A 28 3.93 2.21 0.88
C CYS A 28 3.51 3.22 -0.19
N ILE A 29 4.47 4.01 -0.70
CA ILE A 29 4.22 5.02 -1.73
C ILE A 29 3.72 4.38 -3.02
N ALA A 30 4.37 3.30 -3.47
CA ALA A 30 4.00 2.61 -4.70
C ALA A 30 2.59 2.03 -4.61
N GLN A 31 2.23 1.42 -3.49
CA GLN A 31 0.89 0.90 -3.30
C GLN A 31 -0.16 2.01 -3.27
N ALA A 32 0.12 3.11 -2.58
CA ALA A 32 -0.79 4.25 -2.58
C ALA A 32 -1.01 4.78 -4.01
N ALA A 33 0.05 4.86 -4.81
CA ALA A 33 -0.05 5.30 -6.21
C ALA A 33 -0.91 4.35 -7.05
N LEU A 34 -0.66 3.05 -6.95
CA LEU A 34 -1.37 2.05 -7.75
C LEU A 34 -2.84 1.95 -7.35
N GLU A 35 -3.12 1.94 -6.05
CA GLU A 35 -4.47 1.73 -5.56
C GLU A 35 -5.37 2.96 -5.74
N SER A 36 -4.80 4.15 -5.76
CA SER A 36 -5.57 5.40 -5.90
C SER A 36 -5.44 6.05 -7.26
N GLY A 37 -4.76 5.41 -8.21
CA GLY A 37 -4.49 6.03 -9.52
C GLY A 37 -3.76 7.36 -9.35
N TRP A 38 -2.68 7.37 -8.56
CA TRP A 38 -1.87 8.56 -8.29
C TRP A 38 -2.68 9.68 -7.61
N GLY A 39 -3.62 9.29 -6.74
CA GLY A 39 -4.44 10.22 -5.97
C GLY A 39 -5.71 10.67 -6.68
N GLU A 40 -5.97 10.19 -7.90
CA GLU A 40 -7.16 10.58 -8.66
C GLU A 40 -8.43 9.88 -8.15
N TYR A 41 -8.30 8.68 -7.63
CA TYR A 41 -9.43 7.85 -7.19
C TYR A 41 -9.30 7.45 -5.72
N VAL A 42 -9.09 8.43 -4.86
CA VAL A 42 -8.99 8.18 -3.42
C VAL A 42 -10.38 7.81 -2.87
N ILE A 43 -10.43 6.74 -2.09
CA ILE A 43 -11.68 6.33 -1.43
C ILE A 43 -11.89 7.23 -0.21
N GLY A 44 -13.01 7.93 -0.18
CA GLY A 44 -13.25 8.97 0.82
C GLY A 44 -12.18 10.05 0.72
N ASN A 45 -11.66 10.50 1.85
CA ASN A 45 -10.67 11.57 1.86
C ASN A 45 -9.23 11.06 1.88
N TYR A 46 -8.96 9.91 2.49
CA TYR A 46 -7.59 9.49 2.77
C TYR A 46 -7.29 8.03 2.54
N ASN A 47 -8.24 7.23 2.05
CA ASN A 47 -7.94 5.81 1.78
C ASN A 47 -7.30 5.66 0.41
N TYR A 48 -5.98 5.84 0.37
CA TYR A 48 -5.16 5.71 -0.84
C TYR A 48 -4.80 4.25 -1.14
N PHE A 49 -5.05 3.33 -0.19
CA PHE A 49 -4.53 1.96 -0.25
C PHE A 49 -5.57 0.92 -0.63
N GLY A 50 -6.80 1.33 -0.89
CA GLY A 50 -7.86 0.37 -1.17
C GLY A 50 -8.21 -0.52 0.02
N ARG A 51 -7.98 -0.02 1.25
CA ARG A 51 -8.20 -0.82 2.46
C ARG A 51 -9.67 -1.14 2.68
N LYS A 52 -9.95 -2.42 2.85
CA LYS A 52 -11.29 -2.88 3.20
C LYS A 52 -11.61 -2.49 4.65
N TRP A 53 -12.90 -2.36 4.92
CA TRP A 53 -13.37 -2.02 6.26
C TRP A 53 -13.05 -3.13 7.26
N ASN A 54 -12.51 -2.74 8.41
CA ASN A 54 -12.12 -3.67 9.49
C ASN A 54 -13.26 -3.92 10.49
N ARG A 55 -14.48 -3.47 10.15
CA ARG A 55 -15.71 -3.57 10.96
C ARG A 55 -15.75 -2.64 12.18
N LEU A 56 -14.81 -1.70 12.25
CA LEU A 56 -14.76 -0.67 13.28
C LEU A 56 -14.79 0.71 12.64
N GLY A 57 -15.60 1.60 13.21
CA GLY A 57 -15.71 2.97 12.73
C GLY A 57 -16.47 3.12 11.42
N GLU A 58 -16.18 4.19 10.71
CA GLU A 58 -16.89 4.55 9.48
C GLU A 58 -16.37 3.80 8.26
N TYR A 59 -17.28 3.58 7.31
CA TYR A 59 -16.93 2.93 6.05
C TYR A 59 -17.70 3.56 4.88
N LEU A 60 -17.19 3.28 3.66
CA LEU A 60 -17.87 3.58 2.41
C LEU A 60 -18.10 2.27 1.65
N GLU A 61 -19.28 2.13 1.05
CA GLU A 61 -19.58 0.95 0.23
C GLU A 61 -19.53 1.35 -1.24
N LEU A 62 -18.62 0.72 -2.00
CA LEU A 62 -18.33 1.08 -3.39
C LEU A 62 -18.11 -0.18 -4.23
N PRO A 63 -18.36 -0.10 -5.56
CA PRO A 63 -17.99 -1.19 -6.46
C PRO A 63 -16.47 -1.27 -6.58
N THR A 64 -15.94 -2.50 -6.64
CA THR A 64 -14.51 -2.76 -6.83
C THR A 64 -14.34 -3.95 -7.76
N LYS A 65 -13.20 -3.99 -8.48
CA LYS A 65 -12.84 -5.11 -9.33
C LYS A 65 -11.90 -6.05 -8.59
N GLU A 66 -12.23 -7.34 -8.62
CA GLU A 66 -11.39 -8.38 -8.04
C GLU A 66 -11.06 -9.43 -9.09
N TYR A 67 -9.87 -10.01 -9.00
CA TYR A 67 -9.44 -11.08 -9.90
C TYR A 67 -9.83 -12.42 -9.27
N ILE A 68 -10.86 -13.06 -9.86
CA ILE A 68 -11.42 -14.32 -9.32
C ILE A 68 -11.55 -15.32 -10.46
N ASP A 69 -11.03 -16.52 -10.23
CA ASP A 69 -11.09 -17.63 -11.21
C ASP A 69 -10.57 -17.24 -12.60
N GLY A 70 -9.48 -16.49 -12.64
CA GLY A 70 -8.81 -16.11 -13.88
C GLY A 70 -9.40 -14.92 -14.60
N GLN A 71 -10.35 -14.20 -14.02
CA GLN A 71 -10.92 -13.01 -14.65
C GLN A 71 -11.30 -11.93 -13.63
N PHE A 72 -11.36 -10.68 -14.10
CA PHE A 72 -11.80 -9.57 -13.27
C PHE A 72 -13.32 -9.53 -13.22
N VAL A 73 -13.86 -9.42 -11.99
CA VAL A 73 -15.30 -9.26 -11.74
C VAL A 73 -15.54 -8.04 -10.88
N THR A 74 -16.73 -7.43 -10.99
CA THR A 74 -17.10 -6.27 -10.18
C THR A 74 -17.98 -6.73 -9.02
N ILE A 75 -17.60 -6.35 -7.80
CA ILE A 75 -18.37 -6.64 -6.58
C ILE A 75 -18.56 -5.35 -5.78
N GLN A 76 -19.57 -5.34 -4.92
CA GLN A 76 -19.75 -4.26 -3.93
C GLN A 76 -18.97 -4.63 -2.68
N ASP A 77 -18.21 -3.67 -2.13
CA ASP A 77 -17.44 -3.92 -0.93
C ASP A 77 -17.38 -2.68 -0.04
N LYS A 78 -17.05 -2.88 1.22
CA LYS A 78 -16.92 -1.82 2.21
C LYS A 78 -15.46 -1.47 2.40
N PHE A 79 -15.17 -0.17 2.41
CA PHE A 79 -13.81 0.36 2.51
C PHE A 79 -13.66 1.22 3.74
N GLN A 80 -12.45 1.20 4.31
CA GLN A 80 -12.12 1.98 5.49
C GLN A 80 -12.13 3.47 5.20
N SER A 81 -12.62 4.27 6.14
CA SER A 81 -12.55 5.73 6.10
C SER A 81 -11.55 6.22 7.15
N TYR A 82 -10.72 7.21 6.78
CA TYR A 82 -9.69 7.76 7.67
C TYR A 82 -9.89 9.26 7.86
N SER A 83 -9.38 9.78 8.96
CA SER A 83 -9.48 11.21 9.28
C SER A 83 -8.24 12.02 8.86
N SER A 84 -7.14 11.36 8.51
CA SER A 84 -5.91 12.01 8.05
C SER A 84 -5.06 11.06 7.18
N LEU A 85 -4.14 11.66 6.43
CA LEU A 85 -3.16 10.87 5.66
C LEU A 85 -2.27 10.05 6.58
N ASP A 86 -1.82 10.64 7.68
CA ASP A 86 -0.96 9.96 8.64
C ASP A 86 -1.66 8.71 9.20
N GLU A 87 -2.94 8.81 9.52
CA GLU A 87 -3.72 7.67 10.01
C GLU A 87 -3.78 6.55 8.97
N ALA A 88 -3.97 6.90 7.69
CA ALA A 88 -4.02 5.91 6.61
C ALA A 88 -2.67 5.19 6.44
N ILE A 89 -1.55 5.92 6.53
CA ILE A 89 -0.21 5.34 6.43
C ILE A 89 0.10 4.48 7.65
N GLU A 90 -0.25 4.94 8.83
CA GLU A 90 -0.08 4.14 10.06
C GLU A 90 -0.86 2.84 9.97
N ASP A 91 -2.09 2.86 9.45
CA ASP A 91 -2.88 1.65 9.25
C ASP A 91 -2.19 0.66 8.30
N TRP A 92 -1.56 1.17 7.22
CA TRP A 92 -0.76 0.32 6.34
C TRP A 92 0.40 -0.34 7.09
N CYS A 93 1.09 0.42 7.93
CA CYS A 93 2.19 -0.11 8.73
C CYS A 93 1.72 -1.15 9.74
N VAL A 94 0.61 -0.90 10.41
CA VAL A 94 0.00 -1.85 11.36
C VAL A 94 -0.42 -3.12 10.63
N LEU A 95 -1.02 -2.98 9.44
CA LEU A 95 -1.40 -4.13 8.61
C LEU A 95 -0.19 -5.02 8.34
N MET A 96 0.93 -4.44 7.92
CA MET A 96 2.14 -5.19 7.54
C MET A 96 2.85 -5.81 8.74
N THR A 97 2.75 -5.22 9.92
CA THR A 97 3.49 -5.67 11.10
C THR A 97 2.68 -6.52 12.07
N GLU A 98 1.35 -6.40 12.07
CA GLU A 98 0.52 -7.04 13.10
C GLU A 98 -0.51 -8.02 12.54
N GLU A 99 -0.90 -7.90 11.27
CA GLU A 99 -1.89 -8.81 10.71
C GLU A 99 -1.26 -10.18 10.43
N PRO A 100 -1.81 -11.28 11.01
CA PRO A 100 -1.23 -12.63 10.83
C PRO A 100 -1.05 -13.05 9.37
N ALA A 101 -1.91 -12.59 8.47
CA ALA A 101 -1.80 -12.92 7.05
C ALA A 101 -0.49 -12.44 6.42
N TYR A 102 0.16 -11.42 7.00
CA TYR A 102 1.42 -10.86 6.51
C TYR A 102 2.63 -11.33 7.30
N ALA A 103 2.47 -12.26 8.26
CA ALA A 103 3.57 -12.70 9.11
C ALA A 103 4.76 -13.25 8.32
N ASP A 104 4.50 -14.05 7.29
CA ASP A 104 5.57 -14.61 6.46
C ASP A 104 6.30 -13.53 5.65
N ALA A 105 5.55 -12.56 5.12
CA ALA A 105 6.14 -11.45 4.39
C ALA A 105 6.99 -10.56 5.30
N LEU A 106 6.53 -10.30 6.51
CA LEU A 106 7.30 -9.54 7.50
C LEU A 106 8.58 -10.27 7.88
N ALA A 107 8.50 -11.59 8.10
CA ALA A 107 9.68 -12.41 8.43
C ALA A 107 10.70 -12.37 7.29
N GLU A 108 10.25 -12.46 6.04
CA GLU A 108 11.11 -12.35 4.86
C GLU A 108 11.81 -10.98 4.82
N TRP A 109 11.06 -9.91 5.05
CA TRP A 109 11.61 -8.57 5.11
C TRP A 109 12.70 -8.45 6.20
N GLU A 110 12.39 -8.89 7.40
CA GLU A 110 13.29 -8.76 8.54
C GLU A 110 14.55 -9.64 8.42
N SER A 111 14.46 -10.73 7.67
CA SER A 111 15.61 -11.63 7.48
C SER A 111 16.53 -11.21 6.32
N THR A 112 16.00 -10.49 5.34
CA THR A 112 16.76 -10.14 4.12
C THR A 112 17.03 -8.65 3.98
N TRP A 113 16.15 -7.79 4.51
CA TRP A 113 16.10 -6.35 4.25
C TRP A 113 16.12 -6.05 2.75
N ASP A 114 15.53 -6.96 1.96
CA ASP A 114 15.40 -6.86 0.51
C ASP A 114 13.98 -6.45 0.16
N VAL A 115 13.83 -5.25 -0.40
CA VAL A 115 12.53 -4.68 -0.74
C VAL A 115 11.78 -5.56 -1.74
N GLU A 116 12.46 -6.07 -2.76
CA GLU A 116 11.82 -6.92 -3.77
C GLU A 116 11.32 -8.24 -3.16
N ALA A 117 12.11 -8.86 -2.28
CA ALA A 117 11.69 -10.09 -1.59
C ALA A 117 10.44 -9.84 -0.75
N PHE A 118 10.39 -8.73 -0.03
CA PHE A 118 9.21 -8.34 0.73
C PHE A 118 7.98 -8.17 -0.18
N ILE A 119 8.14 -7.46 -1.28
CA ILE A 119 7.04 -7.21 -2.24
C ILE A 119 6.50 -8.53 -2.77
N ARG A 120 7.35 -9.46 -3.19
CA ARG A 120 6.91 -10.73 -3.75
C ARG A 120 6.20 -11.60 -2.73
N ALA A 121 6.55 -11.47 -1.45
CA ALA A 121 5.87 -12.21 -0.38
C ALA A 121 4.52 -11.57 -0.01
N MET A 122 4.43 -10.23 0.02
CA MET A 122 3.22 -9.57 0.49
C MET A 122 2.16 -9.35 -0.59
N ALA A 123 2.57 -9.19 -1.84
CA ALA A 123 1.64 -8.84 -2.92
C ALA A 123 0.49 -9.85 -3.12
N PRO A 124 0.74 -11.18 -3.10
CA PRO A 124 -0.36 -12.15 -3.24
C PRO A 124 -1.38 -12.10 -2.09
N VAL A 125 -0.96 -11.62 -0.92
CA VAL A 125 -1.86 -11.45 0.22
C VAL A 125 -2.68 -10.17 0.07
N TYR A 126 -2.06 -9.11 -0.46
CA TYR A 126 -2.68 -7.80 -0.54
C TYR A 126 -3.71 -7.71 -1.68
N ALA A 127 -3.40 -8.27 -2.85
CA ALA A 127 -4.23 -8.12 -4.04
C ALA A 127 -4.41 -9.45 -4.77
N THR A 128 -5.52 -9.57 -5.49
CA THR A 128 -5.84 -10.76 -6.28
C THR A 128 -5.20 -10.75 -7.67
N ASP A 129 -4.74 -9.57 -8.14
CA ASP A 129 -4.05 -9.42 -9.42
C ASP A 129 -2.72 -10.19 -9.40
N PRO A 130 -2.52 -11.18 -10.29
CA PRO A 130 -1.28 -11.97 -10.29
C PRO A 130 -0.04 -11.16 -10.67
N ASP A 131 -0.20 -9.97 -11.27
CA ASP A 131 0.90 -9.11 -11.68
C ASP A 131 1.19 -7.99 -10.67
N TYR A 132 0.56 -8.04 -9.50
CA TYR A 132 0.66 -6.93 -8.54
C TYR A 132 2.09 -6.66 -8.06
N ALA A 133 2.84 -7.71 -7.77
CA ALA A 133 4.23 -7.54 -7.35
C ALA A 133 5.07 -6.82 -8.41
N ASP A 134 4.92 -7.20 -9.68
CA ASP A 134 5.64 -6.57 -10.78
C ASP A 134 5.23 -5.10 -10.95
N LYS A 135 3.97 -4.78 -10.75
CA LYS A 135 3.47 -3.41 -10.81
C LYS A 135 4.09 -2.54 -9.72
N ILE A 136 4.18 -3.05 -8.49
CA ILE A 136 4.81 -2.34 -7.39
C ILE A 136 6.29 -2.09 -7.71
N ILE A 137 7.01 -3.11 -8.11
CA ILE A 137 8.44 -3.03 -8.40
C ILE A 137 8.71 -2.03 -9.54
N SER A 138 7.92 -2.10 -10.61
CA SER A 138 8.05 -1.17 -11.74
C SER A 138 7.79 0.27 -11.32
N THR A 139 6.80 0.50 -10.47
CA THR A 139 6.47 1.83 -9.98
C THR A 139 7.61 2.41 -9.13
N ILE A 140 8.19 1.59 -8.27
CA ILE A 140 9.33 2.00 -7.44
C ILE A 140 10.53 2.39 -8.33
N ASN A 141 10.85 1.54 -9.30
CA ASN A 141 12.02 1.75 -10.14
C ASN A 141 11.84 2.95 -11.06
N ALA A 142 10.67 3.08 -11.69
CA ALA A 142 10.40 4.18 -12.62
C ALA A 142 10.43 5.56 -11.93
N ASN A 143 10.15 5.61 -10.64
CA ASN A 143 10.02 6.86 -9.90
C ASN A 143 11.08 7.05 -8.81
N ASN A 144 12.06 6.15 -8.74
CA ASN A 144 13.14 6.20 -7.76
C ASN A 144 12.60 6.37 -6.33
N LEU A 145 11.61 5.54 -5.96
CA LEU A 145 10.94 5.69 -4.66
C LEU A 145 11.79 5.23 -3.49
N MET A 146 12.84 4.44 -3.74
CA MET A 146 13.71 3.98 -2.67
C MET A 146 14.49 5.11 -1.99
N ARG A 147 14.51 6.30 -2.60
CA ARG A 147 15.12 7.48 -1.96
C ARG A 147 14.39 7.89 -0.68
N PHE A 148 13.16 7.45 -0.49
CA PHE A 148 12.41 7.70 0.74
C PHE A 148 12.69 6.67 1.84
N ASP A 149 13.41 5.61 1.53
CA ASP A 149 13.78 4.59 2.50
C ASP A 149 15.01 5.08 3.28
N GLY A 150 14.86 5.26 4.59
CA GLY A 150 15.82 6.00 5.40
C GLY A 150 17.21 5.35 5.51
N TRP A 151 17.33 4.06 5.19
CA TRP A 151 18.61 3.37 5.25
C TRP A 151 19.43 3.46 3.95
N ASN A 152 18.92 4.18 2.94
CA ASN A 152 19.61 4.35 1.67
C ASN A 152 20.52 5.59 1.65
N ASP A 153 20.62 6.29 2.73
CA ASP A 153 21.45 7.50 2.83
C ASP A 153 22.96 7.16 2.93
#